data_76e04f27a827dc7359e2a7713fc0c4bf
#
_entry.id   76e04f27a827dc7359e2a7713fc0c4bf
#
_cell.length_a   1.000
_cell.length_b   1.000
_cell.length_c   1.000
_cell.angle_alpha   90.00
_cell.angle_beta   90.00
_cell.angle_gamma   90.00
#
_symmetry.space_group_name_H-M   'P 1'
#
loop_
_entity.id
_entity.type
_entity.pdbx_description
1 polymer ?
#
loop_
_entity_poly.entity_id
_entity_poly.type
_entity_poly.pdbx_seq_one_letter_code
_entity_poly.pdbx_strand_id
1 'polypeptide(L)'
;MARRLLEIASNSVASALAAQAGGADRIELFDNLAEGGTTPSYGSIAVARERLRIPLFVLIRARPGDFHYEALEAEIMLRDIAHCRQLGCDGVVIGALDADGNVDTALCQRLVSAAGPLQVTFHRAFDAARDLPAALEQVIALGCQRVLTSGGKASAEAGADTLAALVAQSNARISVMAGAGLNARNIAAVAARTGCVELHASAKAAQCSAMRHHNPALVGLSPDWTVTDAGEVAALRAALDAI
;
A
#
# COMPACT_ATOMS: atom_id res chain seq x y z
N MET A 1 -2.57 25.64 2.65
CA MET A 1 -1.83 24.43 3.04
C MET A 1 -1.53 23.61 1.79
N ALA A 2 -0.48 22.78 1.76
CA ALA A 2 -0.25 21.88 0.63
C ALA A 2 -1.38 20.83 0.56
N ARG A 3 -1.82 20.49 -0.66
CA ARG A 3 -2.86 19.48 -0.91
C ARG A 3 -2.37 18.12 -0.37
N ARG A 4 -3.20 17.44 0.41
CA ARG A 4 -2.91 16.09 0.92
C ARG A 4 -3.06 15.05 -0.20
N LEU A 5 -2.14 14.10 -0.26
CA LEU A 5 -2.14 13.05 -1.26
C LEU A 5 -3.03 11.88 -0.79
N LEU A 6 -3.92 11.43 -1.67
CA LEU A 6 -4.75 10.24 -1.48
C LEU A 6 -4.23 9.10 -2.36
N GLU A 7 -3.68 8.07 -1.72
CA GLU A 7 -3.33 6.81 -2.36
C GLU A 7 -4.45 5.79 -2.16
N ILE A 8 -4.82 5.09 -3.23
CA ILE A 8 -5.84 4.04 -3.16
C ILE A 8 -5.22 2.67 -3.46
N ALA A 9 -5.39 1.77 -2.50
CA ALA A 9 -5.08 0.36 -2.63
C ALA A 9 -6.10 -0.32 -3.56
N SER A 10 -5.64 -0.84 -4.68
CA SER A 10 -6.47 -1.40 -5.75
C SER A 10 -6.07 -2.85 -6.05
N ASN A 11 -7.01 -3.78 -5.88
CA ASN A 11 -6.80 -5.21 -6.04
C ASN A 11 -7.08 -5.72 -7.47
N SER A 12 -7.22 -4.83 -8.42
CA SER A 12 -7.41 -5.14 -9.84
C SER A 12 -7.22 -3.90 -10.71
N VAL A 13 -7.03 -4.08 -12.00
CA VAL A 13 -6.97 -2.98 -12.98
C VAL A 13 -8.28 -2.18 -12.99
N ALA A 14 -9.44 -2.85 -12.90
CA ALA A 14 -10.75 -2.19 -12.84
C ALA A 14 -10.86 -1.31 -11.58
N SER A 15 -10.44 -1.82 -10.41
CA SER A 15 -10.37 -1.04 -9.17
C SER A 15 -9.43 0.16 -9.29
N ALA A 16 -8.27 0.00 -9.93
CA ALA A 16 -7.32 1.09 -10.15
C ALA A 16 -7.90 2.22 -11.05
N LEU A 17 -8.63 1.85 -12.10
CA LEU A 17 -9.33 2.81 -12.97
C LEU A 17 -10.48 3.51 -12.25
N ALA A 18 -11.25 2.80 -11.43
CA ALA A 18 -12.29 3.38 -10.59
C ALA A 18 -11.71 4.36 -9.58
N ALA A 19 -10.58 4.02 -8.95
CA ALA A 19 -9.88 4.90 -8.03
C ALA A 19 -9.38 6.18 -8.71
N GLN A 20 -8.80 6.07 -9.91
CA GLN A 20 -8.41 7.24 -10.71
C GLN A 20 -9.62 8.11 -11.05
N ALA A 21 -10.74 7.51 -11.48
CA ALA A 21 -11.96 8.24 -11.79
C ALA A 21 -12.55 8.96 -10.56
N GLY A 22 -12.40 8.38 -9.36
CA GLY A 22 -12.81 8.98 -8.08
C GLY A 22 -11.88 10.06 -7.55
N GLY A 23 -10.76 10.34 -8.20
CA GLY A 23 -9.84 11.42 -7.83
C GLY A 23 -8.69 11.01 -6.92
N ALA A 24 -8.28 9.74 -6.94
CA ALA A 24 -7.04 9.30 -6.33
C ALA A 24 -5.83 10.03 -6.95
N ASP A 25 -4.83 10.34 -6.15
CA ASP A 25 -3.58 10.95 -6.61
C ASP A 25 -2.53 9.89 -6.99
N ARG A 26 -2.63 8.68 -6.42
CA ARG A 26 -1.71 7.55 -6.65
C ARG A 26 -2.44 6.23 -6.44
N ILE A 27 -2.02 5.19 -7.15
CA ILE A 27 -2.50 3.82 -7.00
C ILE A 27 -1.41 2.96 -6.40
N GLU A 28 -1.77 2.15 -5.40
CA GLU A 28 -1.04 0.93 -5.07
C GLU A 28 -1.78 -0.26 -5.68
N LEU A 29 -1.16 -0.91 -6.67
CA LEU A 29 -1.72 -2.11 -7.28
C LEU A 29 -1.19 -3.36 -6.58
N PHE A 30 -2.10 -4.25 -6.19
CA PHE A 30 -1.78 -5.52 -5.55
C PHE A 30 -2.81 -6.58 -5.95
N ASP A 31 -2.54 -7.84 -5.62
CA ASP A 31 -3.47 -8.96 -5.74
C ASP A 31 -3.75 -9.56 -4.35
N ASN A 32 -4.65 -10.55 -4.25
CA ASN A 32 -4.91 -11.32 -3.03
C ASN A 32 -5.25 -10.45 -1.79
N LEU A 33 -6.30 -9.63 -1.93
CA LEU A 33 -6.75 -8.70 -0.89
C LEU A 33 -7.05 -9.38 0.46
N ALA A 34 -7.58 -10.61 0.44
CA ALA A 34 -7.97 -11.34 1.65
C ALA A 34 -6.79 -11.65 2.58
N GLU A 35 -5.59 -11.78 2.00
CA GLU A 35 -4.35 -12.13 2.70
C GLU A 35 -3.42 -10.90 2.91
N GLY A 36 -3.98 -9.70 2.77
CA GLY A 36 -3.22 -8.45 2.96
C GLY A 36 -2.38 -8.02 1.76
N GLY A 37 -2.58 -8.66 0.62
CA GLY A 37 -1.93 -8.33 -0.65
C GLY A 37 -0.68 -9.16 -0.97
N THR A 38 -0.52 -9.47 -2.25
CA THR A 38 0.69 -10.06 -2.86
C THR A 38 1.01 -9.33 -4.16
N THR A 39 2.18 -9.59 -4.75
CA THR A 39 2.55 -9.01 -6.06
C THR A 39 1.50 -9.39 -7.10
N PRO A 40 0.97 -8.43 -7.88
CA PRO A 40 0.04 -8.72 -8.96
C PRO A 40 0.76 -9.38 -10.14
N SER A 41 0.00 -10.04 -11.01
CA SER A 41 0.58 -10.65 -12.22
C SER A 41 1.21 -9.60 -13.13
N TYR A 42 2.24 -10.00 -13.91
CA TYR A 42 2.85 -9.16 -14.95
C TYR A 42 1.79 -8.53 -15.88
N GLY A 43 0.79 -9.33 -16.32
CA GLY A 43 -0.29 -8.84 -17.19
C GLY A 43 -1.14 -7.75 -16.52
N SER A 44 -1.45 -7.90 -15.23
CA SER A 44 -2.17 -6.87 -14.47
C SER A 44 -1.38 -5.57 -14.38
N ILE A 45 -0.08 -5.65 -14.11
CA ILE A 45 0.80 -4.47 -14.02
C ILE A 45 0.89 -3.77 -15.38
N ALA A 46 1.14 -4.52 -16.47
CA ALA A 46 1.26 -3.97 -17.82
C ALA A 46 -0.02 -3.23 -18.25
N VAL A 47 -1.18 -3.88 -18.11
CA VAL A 47 -2.47 -3.27 -18.49
C VAL A 47 -2.80 -2.06 -17.60
N ALA A 48 -2.49 -2.10 -16.30
CA ALA A 48 -2.67 -0.95 -15.41
C ALA A 48 -1.80 0.23 -15.86
N ARG A 49 -0.50 -0.01 -16.15
CA ARG A 49 0.41 1.05 -16.58
C ARG A 49 -0.02 1.71 -17.89
N GLU A 50 -0.48 0.94 -18.87
CA GLU A 50 -0.96 1.46 -20.15
C GLU A 50 -2.18 2.39 -20.00
N ARG A 51 -3.05 2.13 -19.03
CA ARG A 51 -4.35 2.77 -18.89
C ARG A 51 -4.39 3.89 -17.85
N LEU A 52 -3.57 3.80 -16.81
CA LEU A 52 -3.52 4.82 -15.76
C LEU A 52 -2.77 6.08 -16.23
N ARG A 53 -3.26 7.24 -15.77
CA ARG A 53 -2.65 8.56 -16.01
C ARG A 53 -2.00 9.14 -14.75
N ILE A 54 -2.25 8.52 -13.60
CA ILE A 54 -1.68 8.88 -12.30
C ILE A 54 -0.59 7.87 -11.92
N PRO A 55 0.28 8.20 -10.96
CA PRO A 55 1.36 7.32 -10.52
C PRO A 55 0.86 5.95 -10.10
N LEU A 56 1.57 4.91 -10.58
CA LEU A 56 1.34 3.50 -10.28
C LEU A 56 2.47 2.95 -9.44
N PHE A 57 2.15 2.54 -8.23
CA PHE A 57 3.02 1.80 -7.32
C PHE A 57 2.56 0.34 -7.28
N VAL A 58 3.49 -0.58 -7.22
CA VAL A 58 3.21 -2.02 -7.26
C VAL A 58 3.69 -2.68 -5.97
N LEU A 59 2.81 -3.39 -5.28
CA LEU A 59 3.19 -4.19 -4.13
C LEU A 59 4.11 -5.33 -4.55
N ILE A 60 5.26 -5.44 -3.91
CA ILE A 60 6.23 -6.52 -4.09
C ILE A 60 6.24 -7.36 -2.82
N ARG A 61 5.49 -8.45 -2.85
CA ARG A 61 5.33 -9.40 -1.74
C ARG A 61 5.10 -10.78 -2.31
N ALA A 62 6.10 -11.65 -2.17
CA ALA A 62 6.13 -12.96 -2.81
C ALA A 62 5.02 -13.92 -2.34
N ARG A 63 4.53 -13.76 -1.11
CA ARG A 63 3.48 -14.61 -0.50
C ARG A 63 2.73 -13.89 0.61
N PRO A 64 1.56 -14.38 1.03
CA PRO A 64 0.90 -13.97 2.27
C PRO A 64 1.67 -14.47 3.51
N GLY A 65 1.14 -14.16 4.70
CA GLY A 65 1.73 -14.50 5.99
C GLY A 65 2.67 -13.40 6.50
N ASP A 66 3.78 -13.80 7.11
CA ASP A 66 4.78 -12.91 7.68
C ASP A 66 5.62 -12.16 6.63
N PHE A 67 6.64 -11.45 7.09
CA PHE A 67 7.54 -10.64 6.26
C PHE A 67 9.00 -11.11 6.35
N HIS A 68 9.23 -12.33 6.83
CA HIS A 68 10.54 -12.96 6.87
C HIS A 68 10.68 -13.87 5.64
N TYR A 69 11.55 -13.51 4.70
CA TYR A 69 11.64 -14.15 3.39
C TYR A 69 12.90 -14.99 3.24
N GLU A 70 12.73 -16.14 2.61
CA GLU A 70 13.83 -17.01 2.20
C GLU A 70 14.49 -16.53 0.88
N ALA A 71 15.61 -17.15 0.53
CA ALA A 71 16.40 -16.76 -0.64
C ALA A 71 15.60 -16.80 -1.97
N LEU A 72 14.75 -17.82 -2.15
CA LEU A 72 13.92 -17.93 -3.37
C LEU A 72 12.84 -16.85 -3.43
N GLU A 73 12.23 -16.50 -2.30
CA GLU A 73 11.24 -15.42 -2.22
C GLU A 73 11.89 -14.07 -2.51
N ALA A 74 13.08 -13.84 -1.96
CA ALA A 74 13.87 -12.65 -2.26
C ALA A 74 14.24 -12.55 -3.75
N GLU A 75 14.57 -13.67 -4.41
CA GLU A 75 14.83 -13.70 -5.85
C GLU A 75 13.57 -13.35 -6.66
N ILE A 76 12.40 -13.89 -6.29
CA ILE A 76 11.12 -13.55 -6.93
C ILE A 76 10.86 -12.05 -6.82
N MET A 77 10.97 -11.49 -5.62
CA MET A 77 10.76 -10.05 -5.37
C MET A 77 11.70 -9.16 -6.22
N LEU A 78 12.96 -9.54 -6.36
CA LEU A 78 13.92 -8.82 -7.21
C LEU A 78 13.53 -8.86 -8.69
N ARG A 79 13.02 -9.99 -9.20
CA ARG A 79 12.53 -10.13 -10.57
C ARG A 79 11.28 -9.30 -10.80
N ASP A 80 10.34 -9.28 -9.84
CA ASP A 80 9.13 -8.47 -9.91
C ASP A 80 9.45 -6.97 -9.97
N ILE A 81 10.42 -6.50 -9.19
CA ILE A 81 10.92 -5.12 -9.25
C ILE A 81 11.51 -4.81 -10.63
N ALA A 82 12.29 -5.74 -11.21
CA ALA A 82 12.83 -5.56 -12.56
C ALA A 82 11.73 -5.42 -13.61
N HIS A 83 10.65 -6.20 -13.51
CA HIS A 83 9.47 -6.08 -14.37
C HIS A 83 8.77 -4.71 -14.20
N CYS A 84 8.59 -4.23 -12.97
CA CYS A 84 8.01 -2.90 -12.73
C CYS A 84 8.83 -1.78 -13.37
N ARG A 85 10.17 -1.87 -13.32
CA ARG A 85 11.07 -0.92 -14.00
C ARG A 85 10.92 -0.97 -15.51
N GLN A 86 10.89 -2.17 -16.09
CA GLN A 86 10.74 -2.36 -17.56
C GLN A 86 9.40 -1.84 -18.06
N LEU A 87 8.35 -1.99 -17.28
CA LEU A 87 7.00 -1.50 -17.60
C LEU A 87 6.82 0.00 -17.37
N GLY A 88 7.79 0.69 -16.76
CA GLY A 88 7.71 2.13 -16.48
C GLY A 88 6.71 2.46 -15.37
N CYS A 89 6.64 1.63 -14.34
CA CYS A 89 5.94 1.99 -13.10
C CYS A 89 6.61 3.17 -12.41
N ASP A 90 5.89 3.87 -11.55
CA ASP A 90 6.42 5.04 -10.82
C ASP A 90 7.07 4.66 -9.49
N GLY A 91 6.66 3.53 -8.92
CA GLY A 91 7.21 3.06 -7.65
C GLY A 91 6.91 1.60 -7.36
N VAL A 92 7.55 1.12 -6.30
CA VAL A 92 7.31 -0.20 -5.71
C VAL A 92 7.07 -0.08 -4.21
N VAL A 93 6.33 -1.02 -3.67
CA VAL A 93 5.99 -1.09 -2.25
C VAL A 93 6.58 -2.37 -1.69
N ILE A 94 7.53 -2.26 -0.78
CA ILE A 94 8.34 -3.36 -0.24
C ILE A 94 8.31 -3.38 1.28
N GLY A 95 8.81 -4.44 1.88
CA GLY A 95 9.09 -4.53 3.32
C GLY A 95 9.48 -5.94 3.69
N ALA A 96 10.53 -6.07 4.49
CA ALA A 96 10.98 -7.34 5.03
C ALA A 96 11.45 -7.17 6.47
N LEU A 97 11.22 -8.19 7.29
CA LEU A 97 11.65 -8.26 8.68
C LEU A 97 12.52 -9.50 8.88
N ASP A 98 13.43 -9.43 9.84
CA ASP A 98 14.15 -10.60 10.33
C ASP A 98 13.28 -11.41 11.31
N ALA A 99 13.78 -12.55 11.76
CA ALA A 99 13.06 -13.44 12.69
C ALA A 99 12.81 -12.79 14.08
N ASP A 100 13.54 -11.74 14.42
CA ASP A 100 13.40 -11.01 15.68
C ASP A 100 12.45 -9.80 15.56
N GLY A 101 11.89 -9.56 14.35
CA GLY A 101 10.98 -8.45 14.06
C GLY A 101 11.69 -7.11 13.84
N ASN A 102 12.99 -7.10 13.56
CA ASN A 102 13.65 -5.89 13.07
C ASN A 102 13.53 -5.80 11.55
N VAL A 103 13.73 -4.62 10.98
CA VAL A 103 13.83 -4.48 9.51
C VAL A 103 15.02 -5.32 9.00
N ASP A 104 14.76 -6.24 8.07
CA ASP A 104 15.85 -6.93 7.35
C ASP A 104 16.53 -5.93 6.40
N THR A 105 17.46 -5.19 6.94
CA THR A 105 18.17 -4.13 6.20
C THR A 105 19.00 -4.69 5.05
N ALA A 106 19.49 -5.92 5.15
CA ALA A 106 20.29 -6.55 4.09
C ALA A 106 19.41 -6.88 2.87
N LEU A 107 18.24 -7.50 3.07
CA LEU A 107 17.30 -7.76 1.99
C LEU A 107 16.70 -6.45 1.46
N CYS A 108 16.22 -5.57 2.34
CA CYS A 108 15.63 -4.30 1.93
C CYS A 108 16.59 -3.44 1.11
N GLN A 109 17.88 -3.40 1.45
CA GLN A 109 18.88 -2.67 0.66
C GLN A 109 19.01 -3.24 -0.76
N ARG A 110 18.94 -4.56 -0.93
CA ARG A 110 18.94 -5.21 -2.25
C ARG A 110 17.70 -4.83 -3.05
N LEU A 111 16.52 -4.83 -2.42
CA LEU A 111 15.25 -4.46 -3.06
C LEU A 111 15.24 -2.98 -3.49
N VAL A 112 15.69 -2.07 -2.60
CA VAL A 112 15.82 -0.64 -2.91
C VAL A 112 16.82 -0.42 -4.05
N SER A 113 17.97 -1.08 -4.01
CA SER A 113 18.97 -1.00 -5.09
C SER A 113 18.40 -1.49 -6.44
N ALA A 114 17.61 -2.58 -6.43
CA ALA A 114 16.96 -3.10 -7.61
C ALA A 114 15.88 -2.14 -8.16
N ALA A 115 15.19 -1.39 -7.29
CA ALA A 115 14.20 -0.40 -7.70
C ALA A 115 14.81 0.73 -8.55
N GLY A 116 16.08 1.06 -8.35
CA GLY A 116 16.79 2.06 -9.15
C GLY A 116 16.11 3.43 -9.09
N PRO A 117 15.55 3.95 -10.22
CA PRO A 117 14.89 5.25 -10.25
C PRO A 117 13.46 5.25 -9.71
N LEU A 118 12.87 4.08 -9.45
CA LEU A 118 11.51 3.98 -8.90
C LEU A 118 11.48 4.49 -7.47
N GLN A 119 10.38 5.15 -7.11
CA GLN A 119 10.15 5.48 -5.71
C GLN A 119 9.86 4.21 -4.91
N VAL A 120 10.28 4.21 -3.65
CA VAL A 120 10.08 3.07 -2.75
C VAL A 120 9.23 3.47 -1.55
N THR A 121 8.15 2.71 -1.33
CA THR A 121 7.35 2.76 -0.11
C THR A 121 7.67 1.53 0.73
N PHE A 122 7.94 1.71 2.03
CA PHE A 122 7.99 0.60 2.97
C PHE A 122 6.58 0.33 3.49
N HIS A 123 6.06 -0.88 3.27
CA HIS A 123 4.67 -1.22 3.57
C HIS A 123 4.44 -1.57 5.05
N ARG A 124 3.24 -2.10 5.38
CA ARG A 124 2.80 -2.43 6.73
C ARG A 124 3.58 -3.55 7.44
N ALA A 125 4.63 -4.12 6.85
CA ALA A 125 5.64 -4.84 7.62
C ALA A 125 6.20 -3.96 8.75
N PHE A 126 6.21 -2.64 8.56
CA PHE A 126 6.55 -1.66 9.57
C PHE A 126 5.71 -1.80 10.84
N ASP A 127 4.38 -2.02 10.69
CA ASP A 127 3.48 -2.20 11.83
C ASP A 127 3.75 -3.49 12.63
N ALA A 128 4.41 -4.48 12.01
CA ALA A 128 4.83 -5.73 12.64
C ALA A 128 6.24 -5.67 13.23
N ALA A 129 6.96 -4.56 13.05
CA ALA A 129 8.28 -4.40 13.62
C ALA A 129 8.20 -4.29 15.16
N ARG A 130 9.20 -4.85 15.85
CA ARG A 130 9.26 -4.87 17.31
C ARG A 130 9.42 -3.50 17.96
N ASP A 131 10.02 -2.55 17.23
CA ASP A 131 10.30 -1.18 17.69
C ASP A 131 10.11 -0.21 16.52
N LEU A 132 8.99 0.52 16.50
CA LEU A 132 8.64 1.40 15.39
C LEU A 132 9.59 2.61 15.26
N PRO A 133 9.99 3.29 16.34
CA PRO A 133 11.00 4.35 16.28
C PRO A 133 12.32 3.89 15.66
N ALA A 134 12.86 2.75 16.08
CA ALA A 134 14.09 2.20 15.52
C ALA A 134 13.92 1.76 14.06
N ALA A 135 12.78 1.13 13.72
CA ALA A 135 12.44 0.74 12.36
C ALA A 135 12.34 1.96 11.43
N LEU A 136 11.81 3.11 11.91
CA LEU A 136 11.73 4.33 11.11
C LEU A 136 13.12 4.82 10.70
N GLU A 137 14.09 4.85 11.62
CA GLU A 137 15.46 5.25 11.29
C GLU A 137 16.12 4.28 10.27
N GLN A 138 15.84 2.98 10.41
CA GLN A 138 16.34 1.99 9.45
C GLN A 138 15.74 2.20 8.05
N VAL A 139 14.42 2.45 7.96
CA VAL A 139 13.73 2.71 6.69
C VAL A 139 14.19 4.02 6.04
N ILE A 140 14.48 5.06 6.84
CA ILE A 140 15.07 6.31 6.38
C ILE A 140 16.50 6.05 5.82
N ALA A 141 17.33 5.31 6.56
CA ALA A 141 18.69 4.99 6.14
C ALA A 141 18.75 4.16 4.86
N LEU A 142 17.74 3.32 4.59
CA LEU A 142 17.57 2.58 3.35
C LEU A 142 17.26 3.48 2.13
N GLY A 143 16.85 4.72 2.35
CA GLY A 143 16.51 5.67 1.28
C GLY A 143 15.09 5.52 0.74
N CYS A 144 14.17 4.91 1.50
CA CYS A 144 12.75 4.88 1.14
C CYS A 144 12.14 6.29 1.17
N GLN A 145 11.26 6.60 0.23
CA GLN A 145 10.60 7.91 0.15
C GLN A 145 9.40 8.00 1.10
N ARG A 146 8.80 6.87 1.46
CA ARG A 146 7.65 6.82 2.40
C ARG A 146 7.57 5.52 3.17
N VAL A 147 6.86 5.59 4.29
CA VAL A 147 6.47 4.43 5.08
C VAL A 147 4.96 4.43 5.27
N LEU A 148 4.29 3.31 4.94
CA LEU A 148 2.87 3.09 5.17
C LEU A 148 2.68 2.41 6.52
N THR A 149 1.92 3.03 7.41
CA THR A 149 1.72 2.51 8.76
C THR A 149 0.36 2.90 9.37
N SER A 150 -0.12 2.09 10.27
CA SER A 150 -1.24 2.40 11.17
C SER A 150 -0.76 2.80 12.58
N GLY A 151 0.54 3.04 12.76
CA GLY A 151 1.13 3.27 14.08
C GLY A 151 1.19 2.00 14.93
N GLY A 152 1.31 0.82 14.30
CA GLY A 152 1.34 -0.48 14.99
C GLY A 152 0.01 -0.86 15.65
N LYS A 153 -1.12 -0.32 15.17
CA LYS A 153 -2.46 -0.58 15.69
C LYS A 153 -3.38 -1.17 14.63
N ALA A 154 -4.57 -1.58 15.03
CA ALA A 154 -5.57 -2.15 14.12
C ALA A 154 -6.03 -1.15 13.05
N SER A 155 -6.00 0.15 13.32
CA SER A 155 -6.33 1.22 12.39
C SER A 155 -5.48 2.46 12.60
N ALA A 156 -5.36 3.30 11.57
CA ALA A 156 -4.69 4.60 11.66
C ALA A 156 -5.34 5.52 12.71
N GLU A 157 -6.65 5.43 12.90
CA GLU A 157 -7.36 6.19 13.92
C GLU A 157 -6.94 5.77 15.34
N ALA A 158 -6.85 4.45 15.60
CA ALA A 158 -6.39 3.92 16.88
C ALA A 158 -4.90 4.19 17.13
N GLY A 159 -4.10 4.29 16.08
CA GLY A 159 -2.67 4.58 16.14
C GLY A 159 -2.30 6.05 15.98
N ALA A 160 -3.26 6.98 16.01
CA ALA A 160 -3.03 8.38 15.65
C ALA A 160 -1.93 9.06 16.48
N ASP A 161 -1.81 8.77 17.78
CA ASP A 161 -0.75 9.34 18.61
C ASP A 161 0.64 8.83 18.23
N THR A 162 0.75 7.53 17.92
CA THR A 162 2.01 6.95 17.40
C THR A 162 2.34 7.53 16.03
N LEU A 163 1.34 7.68 15.14
CA LEU A 163 1.53 8.31 13.82
C LEU A 163 2.06 9.74 13.96
N ALA A 164 1.47 10.55 14.86
CA ALA A 164 1.96 11.91 15.12
C ALA A 164 3.41 11.92 15.63
N ALA A 165 3.77 11.00 16.53
CA ALA A 165 5.14 10.85 17.02
C ALA A 165 6.11 10.45 15.88
N LEU A 166 5.73 9.51 15.01
CA LEU A 166 6.53 9.10 13.85
C LEU A 166 6.70 10.24 12.82
N VAL A 167 5.65 11.04 12.59
CA VAL A 167 5.73 12.24 11.75
C VAL A 167 6.71 13.24 12.35
N ALA A 168 6.64 13.50 13.64
CA ALA A 168 7.60 14.38 14.32
C ALA A 168 9.04 13.84 14.25
N GLN A 169 9.24 12.54 14.51
CA GLN A 169 10.55 11.88 14.44
C GLN A 169 11.12 11.91 13.02
N SER A 170 10.26 11.72 12.01
CA SER A 170 10.69 11.71 10.60
C SER A 170 11.40 13.00 10.20
N ASN A 171 11.01 14.11 10.79
CA ASN A 171 11.57 15.45 10.51
C ASN A 171 11.69 15.72 9.01
N ALA A 172 10.65 15.39 8.25
CA ALA A 172 10.57 15.50 6.79
C ALA A 172 11.64 14.70 5.99
N ARG A 173 12.40 13.79 6.65
CA ARG A 173 13.37 12.91 5.97
C ARG A 173 12.70 11.80 5.17
N ILE A 174 11.47 11.44 5.55
CA ILE A 174 10.62 10.44 4.90
C ILE A 174 9.15 10.85 5.08
N SER A 175 8.29 10.51 4.11
CA SER A 175 6.83 10.70 4.28
C SER A 175 6.25 9.56 5.12
N VAL A 176 5.58 9.91 6.23
CA VAL A 176 4.76 8.95 6.99
C VAL A 176 3.35 8.98 6.42
N MET A 177 2.96 7.89 5.76
CA MET A 177 1.65 7.71 5.15
C MET A 177 0.75 6.91 6.08
N ALA A 178 -0.34 7.54 6.56
CA ALA A 178 -1.30 6.86 7.40
C ALA A 178 -2.20 5.93 6.60
N GLY A 179 -2.36 4.67 7.05
CA GLY A 179 -3.23 3.69 6.43
C GLY A 179 -3.86 2.71 7.41
N ALA A 180 -4.74 1.87 6.92
CA ALA A 180 -5.63 0.96 7.63
C ALA A 180 -6.87 1.63 8.23
N GLY A 181 -8.04 1.21 7.74
CA GLY A 181 -9.34 1.63 8.26
C GLY A 181 -9.76 3.07 7.94
N LEU A 182 -9.06 3.75 7.02
CA LEU A 182 -9.45 5.09 6.57
C LEU A 182 -10.67 5.02 5.64
N ASN A 183 -11.60 5.94 5.89
CA ASN A 183 -12.83 6.13 5.12
C ASN A 183 -13.22 7.63 5.16
N ALA A 184 -14.25 8.04 4.39
CA ALA A 184 -14.63 9.44 4.28
C ALA A 184 -15.04 10.09 5.62
N ARG A 185 -15.44 9.31 6.64
CA ARG A 185 -15.87 9.84 7.95
C ARG A 185 -14.70 10.15 8.89
N ASN A 186 -13.55 9.49 8.73
CA ASN A 186 -12.42 9.62 9.67
C ASN A 186 -11.14 10.19 9.05
N ILE A 187 -10.98 10.16 7.72
CA ILE A 187 -9.72 10.50 7.05
C ILE A 187 -9.26 11.93 7.35
N ALA A 188 -10.19 12.89 7.38
CA ALA A 188 -9.88 14.29 7.68
C ALA A 188 -9.39 14.46 9.14
N ALA A 189 -10.08 13.84 10.09
CA ALA A 189 -9.72 13.90 11.51
C ALA A 189 -8.36 13.21 11.77
N VAL A 190 -8.11 12.06 11.15
CA VAL A 190 -6.80 11.37 11.23
C VAL A 190 -5.70 12.24 10.64
N ALA A 191 -5.90 12.81 9.45
CA ALA A 191 -4.91 13.70 8.81
C ALA A 191 -4.58 14.92 9.67
N ALA A 192 -5.60 15.55 10.26
CA ALA A 192 -5.43 16.73 11.12
C ALA A 192 -4.70 16.37 12.43
N ARG A 193 -5.06 15.23 13.07
CA ARG A 193 -4.46 14.81 14.35
C ARG A 193 -3.02 14.33 14.19
N THR A 194 -2.70 13.63 13.10
CA THR A 194 -1.39 13.00 12.91
C THR A 194 -0.37 13.90 12.23
N GLY A 195 -0.84 14.89 11.45
CA GLY A 195 0.02 15.69 10.57
C GLY A 195 0.46 14.96 9.31
N CYS A 196 -0.04 13.74 9.06
CA CYS A 196 0.26 13.01 7.82
C CYS A 196 -0.27 13.79 6.60
N VAL A 197 0.58 13.93 5.59
CA VAL A 197 0.25 14.59 4.32
C VAL A 197 -0.10 13.59 3.22
N GLU A 198 0.18 12.32 3.43
CA GLU A 198 -0.18 11.21 2.55
C GLU A 198 -1.10 10.24 3.31
N LEU A 199 -2.22 9.86 2.70
CA LEU A 199 -3.25 9.00 3.29
C LEU A 199 -3.52 7.84 2.33
N HIS A 200 -3.63 6.62 2.89
CA HIS A 200 -3.82 5.39 2.14
C HIS A 200 -5.15 4.73 2.53
N ALA A 201 -6.03 4.52 1.57
CA ALA A 201 -7.33 3.89 1.75
C ALA A 201 -7.61 2.85 0.65
N SER A 202 -8.63 2.02 0.82
CA SER A 202 -9.01 1.01 -0.17
C SER A 202 -10.38 1.25 -0.82
N ALA A 203 -11.23 2.11 -0.22
CA ALA A 203 -12.57 2.44 -0.75
C ALA A 203 -13.34 1.19 -1.23
N LYS A 204 -13.41 0.17 -0.38
CA LYS A 204 -13.92 -1.17 -0.73
C LYS A 204 -15.42 -1.20 -0.87
N ALA A 205 -15.90 -1.86 -1.94
CA ALA A 205 -17.30 -2.25 -2.12
C ALA A 205 -17.40 -3.71 -2.53
N ALA A 206 -18.52 -4.36 -2.18
CA ALA A 206 -18.82 -5.71 -2.64
C ALA A 206 -19.31 -5.68 -4.10
N GLN A 207 -18.81 -6.59 -4.91
CA GLN A 207 -19.24 -6.82 -6.28
C GLN A 207 -19.88 -8.19 -6.39
N CYS A 208 -21.18 -8.22 -6.70
CA CYS A 208 -21.87 -9.47 -6.96
C CYS A 208 -21.48 -10.05 -8.31
N SER A 209 -21.41 -11.38 -8.36
CA SER A 209 -21.15 -12.12 -9.59
C SER A 209 -22.31 -11.96 -10.59
N ALA A 210 -21.97 -11.77 -11.85
CA ALA A 210 -22.92 -11.83 -12.97
C ALA A 210 -23.21 -13.26 -13.45
N MET A 211 -22.55 -14.28 -12.89
CA MET A 211 -22.82 -15.68 -13.22
C MET A 211 -24.21 -16.08 -12.76
N ARG A 212 -24.98 -16.72 -13.64
CA ARG A 212 -26.35 -17.20 -13.34
C ARG A 212 -26.33 -18.57 -12.65
N HIS A 213 -25.29 -19.36 -12.88
CA HIS A 213 -25.12 -20.67 -12.26
C HIS A 213 -24.13 -20.60 -11.10
N HIS A 214 -24.56 -21.08 -9.93
CA HIS A 214 -23.71 -21.21 -8.75
C HIS A 214 -23.79 -22.66 -8.25
N ASN A 215 -22.64 -23.23 -7.92
CA ASN A 215 -22.59 -24.52 -7.23
C ASN A 215 -22.37 -24.29 -5.72
N PRO A 216 -23.42 -24.42 -4.89
CA PRO A 216 -23.32 -24.14 -3.46
C PRO A 216 -22.49 -25.17 -2.68
N ALA A 217 -22.12 -26.29 -3.31
CA ALA A 217 -21.28 -27.32 -2.69
C ALA A 217 -19.78 -26.96 -2.71
N LEU A 218 -19.38 -25.94 -3.45
CA LEU A 218 -17.97 -25.52 -3.54
C LEU A 218 -17.59 -24.65 -2.34
N VAL A 219 -16.79 -25.24 -1.45
CA VAL A 219 -16.21 -24.54 -0.29
C VAL A 219 -14.95 -23.78 -0.74
N GLY A 220 -14.78 -22.53 -0.29
CA GLY A 220 -13.61 -21.71 -0.59
C GLY A 220 -13.63 -20.98 -1.94
N LEU A 221 -14.71 -21.11 -2.74
CA LEU A 221 -14.92 -20.41 -3.99
C LEU A 221 -16.16 -19.51 -3.86
N SER A 222 -15.98 -18.28 -3.37
CA SER A 222 -17.05 -17.27 -3.41
C SER A 222 -17.21 -16.77 -4.83
N PRO A 223 -18.45 -16.66 -5.37
CA PRO A 223 -18.68 -16.03 -6.67
C PRO A 223 -18.50 -14.51 -6.60
N ASP A 224 -18.72 -13.92 -5.44
CA ASP A 224 -18.61 -12.48 -5.24
C ASP A 224 -17.21 -12.07 -4.82
N TRP A 225 -16.81 -10.84 -5.15
CA TRP A 225 -15.49 -10.31 -4.83
C TRP A 225 -15.56 -8.85 -4.37
N THR A 226 -14.43 -8.30 -3.96
CA THR A 226 -14.30 -6.91 -3.53
C THR A 226 -13.66 -6.08 -4.62
N VAL A 227 -14.18 -4.87 -4.84
CA VAL A 227 -13.65 -3.87 -5.77
C VAL A 227 -13.43 -2.54 -5.06
N THR A 228 -12.75 -1.60 -5.72
CA THR A 228 -12.74 -0.18 -5.32
C THR A 228 -13.94 0.53 -5.94
N ASP A 229 -14.67 1.30 -5.14
CA ASP A 229 -15.80 2.13 -5.58
C ASP A 229 -15.36 3.58 -5.83
N ALA A 230 -15.63 4.11 -7.02
CA ALA A 230 -15.23 5.47 -7.40
C ALA A 230 -15.94 6.56 -6.57
N GLY A 231 -17.19 6.32 -6.13
CA GLY A 231 -17.94 7.24 -5.28
C GLY A 231 -17.33 7.34 -3.88
N GLU A 232 -16.90 6.21 -3.30
CA GLU A 232 -16.20 6.18 -2.03
C GLU A 232 -14.83 6.89 -2.12
N VAL A 233 -14.12 6.74 -3.25
CA VAL A 233 -12.87 7.49 -3.49
C VAL A 233 -13.14 8.99 -3.59
N ALA A 234 -14.19 9.40 -4.30
CA ALA A 234 -14.58 10.80 -4.41
C ALA A 234 -14.98 11.39 -3.04
N ALA A 235 -15.65 10.62 -2.20
CA ALA A 235 -15.99 11.03 -0.83
C ALA A 235 -14.74 11.20 0.06
N LEU A 236 -13.76 10.29 -0.05
CA LEU A 236 -12.45 10.41 0.61
C LEU A 236 -11.71 11.66 0.15
N ARG A 237 -11.67 11.93 -1.17
CA ARG A 237 -11.02 13.10 -1.73
C ARG A 237 -11.67 14.38 -1.23
N ALA A 238 -13.00 14.48 -1.30
CA ALA A 238 -13.75 15.62 -0.82
C ALA A 238 -13.52 15.91 0.67
N ALA A 239 -13.46 14.86 1.50
CA ALA A 239 -13.16 15.01 2.94
C ALA A 239 -11.74 15.57 3.19
N LEU A 240 -10.75 15.19 2.37
CA LEU A 240 -9.38 15.72 2.47
C LEU A 240 -9.25 17.14 1.91
N ASP A 241 -10.02 17.50 0.88
CA ASP A 241 -10.00 18.85 0.28
C ASP A 241 -10.68 19.91 1.19
N ALA A 242 -11.46 19.47 2.17
CA ALA A 242 -12.13 20.33 3.12
C ALA A 242 -11.24 20.84 4.28
N ILE A 243 -9.95 20.39 4.38
CA ILE A 243 -9.04 20.69 5.50
C ILE A 243 -7.69 21.29 5.10
#